data_8572345b6f7c04ed1f1b10c7da85bb54
#
_entry.id   8572345b6f7c04ed1f1b10c7da85bb54
#
_cell.length_a   1.000
_cell.length_b   1.000
_cell.length_c   1.000
_cell.angle_alpha   90.00
_cell.angle_beta   90.00
_cell.angle_gamma   90.00
#
_symmetry.space_group_name_H-M   'P 1'
#
loop_
_entity.id
_entity.type
_entity.pdbx_description
1 polymer ?
#
loop_
_entity_poly.entity_id
_entity_poly.type
_entity_poly.pdbx_seq_one_letter_code
_entity_poly.pdbx_strand_id
1 'polypeptide(L)'
;MSTSAFSAGGPIPPRYSCDGDDISPALSWGPAPEGAESLVLIMDDPDAPGKIWDHWVVFNIPTGILGLAEAQPKGDQLAVGGVHGKNSWGKKEYGGPCPPSGSPHTYRFFLYAVDTTLDLSAGASKQRVLEAIDGHIVAESMLTGTYERGGGADNGGDR
;
A
#
# COMPACT_ATOMS: atom_id res chain seq x y z
N MET A 1 10.32 -6.66 -2.85
CA MET A 1 9.45 -6.41 -1.67
C MET A 1 8.70 -7.68 -1.34
N SER A 2 8.58 -7.99 -0.07
CA SER A 2 7.91 -9.20 0.39
C SER A 2 7.15 -8.92 1.69
N THR A 3 6.39 -9.91 2.13
CA THR A 3 5.65 -9.81 3.39
C THR A 3 5.61 -11.19 4.04
N SER A 4 5.57 -11.21 5.37
CA SER A 4 5.34 -12.45 6.12
C SER A 4 3.86 -12.78 6.23
N ALA A 5 2.98 -11.86 5.82
CA ALA A 5 1.54 -12.00 5.99
C ALA A 5 0.90 -12.92 4.95
N PHE A 6 1.46 -12.98 3.74
CA PHE A 6 0.95 -13.83 2.65
C PHE A 6 2.04 -14.09 1.63
N SER A 7 1.87 -15.12 0.83
CA SER A 7 2.80 -15.41 -0.27
C SER A 7 2.52 -14.47 -1.44
N ALA A 8 3.57 -14.11 -2.18
CA ALA A 8 3.42 -13.26 -3.37
C ALA A 8 2.40 -13.88 -4.32
N GLY A 9 1.41 -13.11 -4.71
CA GLY A 9 0.31 -13.57 -5.56
C GLY A 9 -0.76 -14.36 -4.83
N GLY A 10 -0.57 -14.64 -3.55
CA GLY A 10 -1.51 -15.44 -2.77
C GLY A 10 -2.55 -14.61 -2.04
N PRO A 11 -3.44 -15.29 -1.29
CA PRO A 11 -4.53 -14.58 -0.63
C PRO A 11 -4.05 -13.75 0.56
N ILE A 12 -4.59 -12.55 0.65
CA ILE A 12 -4.35 -11.66 1.79
C ILE A 12 -5.30 -12.10 2.92
N PRO A 13 -4.78 -12.36 4.13
CA PRO A 13 -5.65 -12.77 5.23
C PRO A 13 -6.69 -11.69 5.59
N PRO A 14 -7.88 -12.09 6.03
CA PRO A 14 -8.94 -11.15 6.39
C PRO A 14 -8.54 -10.11 7.44
N ARG A 15 -7.55 -10.41 8.25
CA ARG A 15 -7.05 -9.49 9.27
C ARG A 15 -6.65 -8.13 8.69
N TYR A 16 -6.15 -8.13 7.45
CA TYR A 16 -5.65 -6.92 6.79
C TYR A 16 -6.70 -6.28 5.88
N SER A 17 -7.94 -6.72 5.99
CA SER A 17 -9.05 -6.28 5.15
C SER A 17 -10.16 -5.65 5.99
N CYS A 18 -11.18 -5.11 5.31
CA CYS A 18 -12.34 -4.56 6.00
C CYS A 18 -13.17 -5.61 6.74
N ASP A 19 -12.90 -6.88 6.51
CA ASP A 19 -13.59 -7.97 7.22
C ASP A 19 -12.90 -8.33 8.52
N GLY A 20 -11.75 -7.74 8.82
CA GLY A 20 -10.99 -8.01 10.04
C GLY A 20 -10.54 -6.71 10.70
N ASP A 21 -9.34 -6.74 11.23
CA ASP A 21 -8.79 -5.58 11.96
C ASP A 21 -8.49 -4.40 11.05
N ASP A 22 -8.37 -4.63 9.76
CA ASP A 22 -8.12 -3.60 8.75
C ASP A 22 -6.82 -2.84 9.05
N ILE A 23 -5.78 -3.60 9.36
CA ILE A 23 -4.45 -3.04 9.65
C ILE A 23 -3.50 -3.38 8.51
N SER A 24 -2.45 -2.58 8.36
CA SER A 24 -1.48 -2.79 7.30
C SER A 24 -0.63 -4.02 7.59
N PRO A 25 -0.27 -4.81 6.57
CA PRO A 25 0.62 -5.96 6.77
C PRO A 25 2.06 -5.50 6.93
N ALA A 26 2.87 -6.34 7.56
CA ALA A 26 4.30 -6.11 7.61
C ALA A 26 4.89 -6.24 6.21
N LEU A 27 5.77 -5.34 5.85
CA LEU A 27 6.44 -5.35 4.54
C LEU A 27 7.95 -5.30 4.75
N SER A 28 8.68 -5.97 3.85
CA SER A 28 10.15 -5.99 3.89
C SER A 28 10.70 -5.75 2.50
N TRP A 29 11.86 -5.10 2.45
CA TRP A 29 12.57 -4.88 1.20
C TRP A 29 14.06 -4.78 1.47
N GLY A 30 14.87 -4.88 0.41
CA GLY A 30 16.31 -4.77 0.52
C GLY A 30 16.78 -3.32 0.61
N PRO A 31 18.09 -3.12 0.74
CA PRO A 31 18.66 -1.77 0.79
C PRO A 31 18.31 -0.98 -0.46
N ALA A 32 18.06 0.31 -0.29
CA ALA A 32 17.82 1.20 -1.40
C ALA A 32 19.09 1.30 -2.25
N PRO A 33 18.94 1.41 -3.59
CA PRO A 33 20.13 1.55 -4.44
C PRO A 33 20.82 2.88 -4.18
N GLU A 34 22.10 2.93 -4.56
CA GLU A 34 22.88 4.15 -4.48
C GLU A 34 22.19 5.23 -5.31
N GLY A 35 22.16 6.44 -4.79
CA GLY A 35 21.48 7.56 -5.45
C GLY A 35 20.05 7.78 -5.00
N ALA A 36 19.43 6.81 -4.32
CA ALA A 36 18.10 7.01 -3.81
C ALA A 36 18.12 7.95 -2.61
N GLU A 37 17.15 8.86 -2.55
CA GLU A 37 17.01 9.80 -1.45
C GLU A 37 15.78 9.53 -0.59
N SER A 38 14.76 8.90 -1.15
CA SER A 38 13.58 8.52 -0.39
C SER A 38 12.87 7.37 -1.09
N LEU A 39 11.90 6.78 -0.39
CA LEU A 39 11.08 5.70 -0.92
C LEU A 39 9.62 6.11 -0.92
N VAL A 40 8.87 5.55 -1.87
CA VAL A 40 7.43 5.78 -2.02
C VAL A 40 6.76 4.41 -2.06
N LEU A 41 5.68 4.26 -1.30
CA LEU A 41 4.90 3.01 -1.25
C LEU A 41 3.47 3.34 -1.65
N ILE A 42 2.94 2.58 -2.61
CA ILE A 42 1.55 2.75 -3.06
C ILE A 42 0.91 1.38 -3.16
N MET A 43 -0.27 1.24 -2.56
CA MET A 43 -1.10 0.04 -2.70
C MET A 43 -2.38 0.42 -3.42
N ASP A 44 -2.73 -0.31 -4.48
CA ASP A 44 -3.95 -0.04 -5.22
C ASP A 44 -4.66 -1.33 -5.64
N ASP A 45 -5.90 -1.16 -6.09
CA ASP A 45 -6.75 -2.22 -6.60
C ASP A 45 -7.19 -1.82 -8.02
N PRO A 46 -6.57 -2.41 -9.06
CA PRO A 46 -6.96 -2.12 -10.44
C PRO A 46 -8.25 -2.79 -10.86
N ASP A 47 -8.77 -3.71 -10.05
CA ASP A 47 -10.00 -4.44 -10.37
C ASP A 47 -11.24 -3.77 -9.79
N ALA A 48 -11.07 -2.67 -9.07
CA ALA A 48 -12.21 -1.96 -8.49
C ALA A 48 -13.14 -1.44 -9.57
N PRO A 49 -14.47 -1.45 -9.32
CA PRO A 49 -15.41 -0.95 -10.32
C PRO A 49 -15.18 0.53 -10.62
N GLY A 50 -15.14 0.86 -11.90
CA GLY A 50 -15.11 2.24 -12.38
C GLY A 50 -13.76 2.88 -12.45
N LYS A 51 -12.85 2.57 -11.56
CA LYS A 51 -11.50 3.18 -11.57
C LYS A 51 -10.58 2.40 -10.63
N ILE A 52 -9.28 2.65 -10.79
CA ILE A 52 -8.29 2.11 -9.86
C ILE A 52 -8.54 2.74 -8.50
N TRP A 53 -8.63 1.92 -7.46
CA TRP A 53 -8.88 2.38 -6.10
C TRP A 53 -7.58 2.37 -5.32
N ASP A 54 -7.22 3.53 -4.75
CA ASP A 54 -5.97 3.67 -4.00
C ASP A 54 -6.20 3.34 -2.54
N HIS A 55 -5.49 2.33 -2.06
CA HIS A 55 -5.66 1.83 -0.70
C HIS A 55 -4.67 2.45 0.29
N TRP A 56 -3.46 2.77 -0.18
CA TRP A 56 -2.42 3.28 0.72
C TRP A 56 -1.41 4.09 -0.11
N VAL A 57 -1.08 5.29 0.36
CA VAL A 57 -0.13 6.16 -0.31
C VAL A 57 0.83 6.70 0.76
N VAL A 58 2.12 6.41 0.60
CA VAL A 58 3.15 6.85 1.54
C VAL A 58 4.33 7.36 0.74
N PHE A 59 4.89 8.49 1.14
CA PHE A 59 6.07 9.03 0.47
C PHE A 59 7.07 9.54 1.51
N ASN A 60 8.27 9.87 1.03
CA ASN A 60 9.36 10.34 1.89
C ASN A 60 9.72 9.35 2.99
N ILE A 61 9.66 8.04 2.67
CA ILE A 61 10.15 7.01 3.58
C ILE A 61 11.67 7.08 3.56
N PRO A 62 12.33 7.12 4.73
CA PRO A 62 13.80 7.18 4.76
C PRO A 62 14.43 5.93 4.13
N THR A 63 15.51 6.13 3.38
CA THR A 63 16.16 5.03 2.65
C THR A 63 16.83 4.02 3.56
N GLY A 64 17.12 4.38 4.81
CA GLY A 64 17.68 3.44 5.77
C GLY A 64 16.68 2.47 6.36
N ILE A 65 15.39 2.66 6.08
CA ILE A 65 14.33 1.78 6.55
C ILE A 65 14.23 0.61 5.58
N LEU A 66 14.25 -0.63 6.10
CA LEU A 66 14.21 -1.84 5.28
C LEU A 66 12.86 -2.54 5.32
N GLY A 67 11.85 -1.90 5.86
CA GLY A 67 10.51 -2.45 5.93
C GLY A 67 9.64 -1.67 6.86
N LEU A 68 8.38 -2.05 6.91
CA LEU A 68 7.39 -1.45 7.80
C LEU A 68 6.78 -2.54 8.67
N ALA A 69 6.68 -2.27 9.96
CA ALA A 69 6.01 -3.19 10.87
C ALA A 69 4.51 -3.22 10.57
N GLU A 70 3.86 -4.30 10.96
CA GLU A 70 2.41 -4.44 10.87
C GLU A 70 1.72 -3.33 11.66
N ALA A 71 0.55 -2.92 11.19
CA ALA A 71 -0.32 -1.96 11.87
C ALA A 71 0.32 -0.58 12.02
N GLN A 72 0.72 0.01 10.90
CA GLN A 72 1.24 1.37 10.91
C GLN A 72 0.17 2.35 11.38
N PRO A 73 0.57 3.42 12.10
CA PRO A 73 -0.39 4.37 12.62
C PRO A 73 -1.10 5.15 11.52
N LYS A 74 -2.29 5.63 11.84
CA LYS A 74 -3.05 6.51 10.97
C LYS A 74 -2.59 7.95 11.18
N GLY A 75 -2.93 8.82 10.24
CA GLY A 75 -2.63 10.24 10.35
C GLY A 75 -1.50 10.65 9.43
N ASP A 76 -0.85 11.76 9.75
CA ASP A 76 0.09 12.38 8.83
C ASP A 76 1.35 11.56 8.59
N GLN A 77 1.83 10.83 9.58
CA GLN A 77 3.13 10.17 9.50
C GLN A 77 3.09 8.73 9.99
N LEU A 78 4.01 7.92 9.46
CA LEU A 78 4.24 6.57 9.92
C LEU A 78 5.21 6.58 11.11
N ALA A 79 5.30 5.41 11.80
CA ALA A 79 6.12 5.31 13.00
C ALA A 79 7.60 5.55 12.74
N VAL A 80 8.12 5.10 11.59
CA VAL A 80 9.55 5.15 11.27
C VAL A 80 9.92 6.33 10.38
N GLY A 81 9.00 7.24 10.16
CA GLY A 81 9.15 8.28 9.17
C GLY A 81 8.40 7.91 7.92
N GLY A 82 8.20 8.87 7.06
CA GLY A 82 7.32 8.72 5.93
C GLY A 82 6.02 9.46 6.19
N VAL A 83 5.43 9.94 5.13
CA VAL A 83 4.26 10.82 5.18
C VAL A 83 3.13 10.13 4.45
N HIS A 84 1.93 10.12 5.05
CA HIS A 84 0.76 9.59 4.39
C HIS A 84 0.20 10.57 3.36
N GLY A 85 -0.01 10.10 2.14
CA GLY A 85 -0.94 10.72 1.21
C GLY A 85 -2.37 10.31 1.58
N LYS A 86 -3.34 10.73 0.79
CA LYS A 86 -4.72 10.28 1.02
C LYS A 86 -5.04 9.09 0.13
N ASN A 87 -5.79 8.15 0.68
CA ASN A 87 -6.31 7.03 -0.10
C ASN A 87 -7.61 7.45 -0.79
N SER A 88 -8.24 6.52 -1.52
CA SER A 88 -9.46 6.83 -2.26
C SER A 88 -10.68 7.06 -1.36
N TRP A 89 -10.59 6.73 -0.08
CA TRP A 89 -11.60 7.12 0.90
C TRP A 89 -11.36 8.53 1.45
N GLY A 90 -10.30 9.21 0.99
CA GLY A 90 -9.97 10.55 1.45
C GLY A 90 -9.26 10.58 2.80
N LYS A 91 -8.66 9.47 3.21
CA LYS A 91 -8.05 9.34 4.53
C LYS A 91 -6.55 9.12 4.44
N LYS A 92 -5.82 9.59 5.43
CA LYS A 92 -4.37 9.46 5.54
C LYS A 92 -4.05 8.20 6.34
N GLU A 93 -4.25 7.05 5.72
CA GLU A 93 -4.09 5.76 6.39
C GLU A 93 -4.16 4.61 5.39
N TYR A 94 -3.75 3.43 5.83
CA TYR A 94 -3.99 2.20 5.12
C TYR A 94 -5.49 1.88 5.18
N GLY A 95 -6.07 1.56 4.02
CA GLY A 95 -7.40 0.97 3.96
C GLY A 95 -7.27 -0.37 3.26
N GLY A 96 -7.72 -1.43 3.89
CA GLY A 96 -7.53 -2.78 3.38
C GLY A 96 -8.49 -3.17 2.27
N PRO A 97 -8.27 -4.35 1.67
CA PRO A 97 -9.18 -4.88 0.68
C PRO A 97 -10.62 -4.92 1.17
N CYS A 98 -11.53 -4.47 0.32
CA CYS A 98 -12.95 -4.48 0.62
C CYS A 98 -13.76 -4.58 -0.68
N PRO A 99 -13.51 -5.62 -1.51
CA PRO A 99 -14.17 -5.73 -2.81
C PRO A 99 -15.60 -6.15 -2.65
N PRO A 100 -16.43 -5.96 -3.69
CA PRO A 100 -17.77 -6.57 -3.69
C PRO A 100 -17.67 -8.07 -3.52
N SER A 101 -18.66 -8.67 -2.88
CA SER A 101 -18.67 -10.12 -2.62
C SER A 101 -18.68 -10.90 -3.93
N GLY A 102 -18.00 -12.03 -3.92
CA GLY A 102 -18.11 -13.02 -4.99
C GLY A 102 -17.05 -12.95 -6.08
N SER A 103 -16.18 -11.96 -6.06
CA SER A 103 -15.13 -11.84 -7.06
C SER A 103 -13.81 -11.49 -6.39
N PRO A 104 -12.74 -12.24 -6.67
CA PRO A 104 -11.44 -11.87 -6.12
C PRO A 104 -10.88 -10.67 -6.86
N HIS A 105 -10.26 -9.78 -6.12
CA HIS A 105 -9.50 -8.67 -6.69
C HIS A 105 -8.02 -8.91 -6.42
N THR A 106 -7.17 -8.38 -7.29
CA THR A 106 -5.71 -8.38 -7.10
C THR A 106 -5.29 -7.02 -6.58
N TYR A 107 -4.54 -7.02 -5.49
CA TYR A 107 -4.04 -5.80 -4.88
C TYR A 107 -2.54 -5.69 -5.15
N ARG A 108 -2.10 -4.51 -5.57
CA ARG A 108 -0.70 -4.28 -5.93
C ARG A 108 -0.07 -3.34 -4.92
N PHE A 109 1.10 -3.76 -4.41
CA PHE A 109 1.93 -2.90 -3.57
C PHE A 109 3.14 -2.52 -4.43
N PHE A 110 3.33 -1.23 -4.66
CA PHE A 110 4.48 -0.72 -5.41
C PHE A 110 5.42 -0.02 -4.45
N LEU A 111 6.71 -0.31 -4.57
CA LEU A 111 7.75 0.41 -3.84
C LEU A 111 8.67 1.05 -4.85
N TYR A 112 8.82 2.37 -4.77
CA TYR A 112 9.70 3.13 -5.66
C TYR A 112 10.84 3.71 -4.83
N ALA A 113 12.07 3.53 -5.29
CA ALA A 113 13.22 4.27 -4.77
C ALA A 113 13.42 5.45 -5.71
N VAL A 114 13.45 6.65 -5.15
CA VAL A 114 13.53 7.88 -5.98
C VAL A 114 14.71 8.74 -5.52
N ASP A 115 15.27 9.48 -6.46
CA ASP A 115 16.45 10.30 -6.22
C ASP A 115 16.11 11.71 -5.75
N THR A 116 14.96 11.85 -5.10
CA THR A 116 14.52 13.13 -4.58
C THR A 116 13.68 12.89 -3.32
N THR A 117 13.45 13.94 -2.54
CA THR A 117 12.40 13.95 -1.54
C THR A 117 11.27 14.80 -2.10
N LEU A 118 10.04 14.48 -1.73
CA LEU A 118 8.88 15.15 -2.27
C LEU A 118 8.49 16.33 -1.39
N ASP A 119 8.29 17.47 -2.03
CA ASP A 119 7.84 18.68 -1.34
C ASP A 119 6.30 18.71 -1.39
N LEU A 120 5.70 17.72 -0.72
CA LEU A 120 4.27 17.56 -0.66
C LEU A 120 3.85 17.43 0.80
N SER A 121 2.67 17.96 1.11
CA SER A 121 2.10 17.85 2.45
C SER A 121 1.37 16.53 2.61
N ALA A 122 1.18 16.11 3.85
CA ALA A 122 0.34 14.95 4.17
C ALA A 122 -1.04 15.14 3.53
N GLY A 123 -1.59 14.05 3.01
CA GLY A 123 -2.86 14.10 2.31
C GLY A 123 -2.74 14.31 0.81
N ALA A 124 -1.54 14.38 0.25
CA ALA A 124 -1.37 14.47 -1.20
C ALA A 124 -1.95 13.21 -1.86
N SER A 125 -2.57 13.38 -3.02
CA SER A 125 -3.16 12.26 -3.76
C SER A 125 -2.08 11.40 -4.41
N LYS A 126 -2.46 10.18 -4.79
CA LYS A 126 -1.55 9.33 -5.55
C LYS A 126 -1.09 10.04 -6.82
N GLN A 127 -1.99 10.73 -7.51
CA GLN A 127 -1.62 11.43 -8.74
C GLN A 127 -0.54 12.47 -8.49
N ARG A 128 -0.68 13.26 -7.41
CA ARG A 128 0.33 14.25 -7.06
C ARG A 128 1.68 13.60 -6.76
N VAL A 129 1.65 12.47 -6.06
CA VAL A 129 2.88 11.74 -5.72
C VAL A 129 3.53 11.21 -7.00
N LEU A 130 2.76 10.59 -7.89
CA LEU A 130 3.29 10.04 -9.12
C LEU A 130 3.88 11.12 -10.03
N GLU A 131 3.23 12.29 -10.08
CA GLU A 131 3.77 13.42 -10.84
C GLU A 131 5.10 13.89 -10.24
N ALA A 132 5.20 13.90 -8.92
CA ALA A 132 6.41 14.37 -8.25
C ALA A 132 7.60 13.43 -8.45
N ILE A 133 7.37 12.13 -8.62
CA ILE A 133 8.46 11.17 -8.81
C ILE A 133 8.75 10.87 -10.27
N ASP A 134 7.96 11.41 -11.19
CA ASP A 134 8.20 11.20 -12.62
C ASP A 134 9.57 11.72 -13.00
N GLY A 135 10.38 10.87 -13.62
CA GLY A 135 11.76 11.21 -13.97
C GLY A 135 12.76 11.02 -12.83
N HIS A 136 12.31 10.60 -11.66
CA HIS A 136 13.16 10.44 -10.47
C HIS A 136 13.27 9.00 -9.97
N ILE A 137 12.61 8.05 -10.64
CA ILE A 137 12.59 6.66 -10.17
C ILE A 137 13.92 6.00 -10.53
N VAL A 138 14.65 5.50 -9.52
CA VAL A 138 15.90 4.78 -9.75
C VAL A 138 15.74 3.28 -9.58
N ALA A 139 14.68 2.81 -8.94
CA ALA A 139 14.37 1.39 -8.84
C ALA A 139 12.91 1.24 -8.42
N GLU A 140 12.32 0.10 -8.77
CA GLU A 140 10.97 -0.20 -8.31
C GLU A 140 10.80 -1.69 -8.09
N SER A 141 9.83 -2.03 -7.24
CA SER A 141 9.50 -3.39 -6.88
C SER A 141 7.99 -3.48 -6.68
N MET A 142 7.42 -4.65 -6.94
CA MET A 142 5.99 -4.85 -6.80
C MET A 142 5.72 -6.15 -6.07
N LEU A 143 4.71 -6.13 -5.19
CA LEU A 143 4.19 -7.31 -4.52
C LEU A 143 2.69 -7.33 -4.77
N THR A 144 2.14 -8.50 -5.08
CA THR A 144 0.69 -8.63 -5.26
C THR A 144 0.12 -9.61 -4.27
N GLY A 145 -1.16 -9.45 -3.98
CA GLY A 145 -1.94 -10.39 -3.21
C GLY A 145 -3.38 -10.31 -3.65
N THR A 146 -4.15 -11.34 -3.38
CA THR A 146 -5.55 -11.39 -3.77
C THR A 146 -6.44 -11.39 -2.54
N TYR A 147 -7.68 -10.95 -2.71
CA TYR A 147 -8.67 -11.03 -1.65
C TYR A 147 -10.04 -11.18 -2.28
N GLU A 148 -10.81 -12.11 -1.74
CA GLU A 148 -12.18 -12.33 -2.15
C GLU A 148 -13.06 -12.25 -0.91
N ARG A 149 -14.06 -11.39 -0.95
CA ARG A 149 -14.93 -11.16 0.18
C ARG A 149 -16.15 -12.06 0.08
N GLY A 150 -16.50 -12.72 1.17
CA GLY A 150 -17.71 -13.52 1.24
C GLY A 150 -17.70 -14.74 0.35
N GLY A 151 -16.57 -15.07 -0.24
CA GLY A 151 -16.47 -16.21 -1.11
C GLY A 151 -16.27 -17.50 -0.38
N GLY A 152 -16.01 -17.41 0.76
CA GLY A 152 -15.76 -18.61 1.48
C GLY A 152 -16.97 -19.24 1.92
N ALA A 153 -17.09 -19.70 2.15
CA ALA A 153 -18.09 -20.05 2.65
C ALA A 153 -18.59 -19.56 3.84
N ASP A 154 -18.36 -19.33 3.75
CA ASP A 154 -18.68 -18.91 4.67
C ASP A 154 -19.60 -18.42 4.98
N ASN A 155 -19.80 -18.61 4.96
CA ASN A 155 -20.52 -18.21 5.24
C ASN A 155 -20.97 -17.33 5.45
N GLY A 156 -20.99 -17.34 5.20
CA GLY A 156 -21.56 -16.31 5.47
C GLY A 156 -21.47 -15.32 5.14
N GLY A 157 -21.29 -15.33 4.78
CA GLY A 157 -21.11 -14.33 4.62
C GLY A 157 -21.24 -13.25 4.24
N ASP A 158 -21.88 -13.00 4.01
CA ASP A 158 -21.92 -11.80 3.67
C ASP A 158 -21.68 -10.94 4.66
N ARG A 159 -21.14 -10.28 4.60
CA ARG A 159 -20.70 -9.47 5.61
C ARG A 159 -20.98 -8.12 5.46
#